data_1dc4172dcbbfc9f41d6e829f66f47761
#
_entry.id   1dc4172dcbbfc9f41d6e829f66f47761
#
_cell.length_a   1.000
_cell.length_b   1.000
_cell.length_c   1.000
_cell.angle_alpha   90.00
_cell.angle_beta   90.00
_cell.angle_gamma   90.00
#
_symmetry.space_group_name_H-M   'P 1'
#
loop_
_entity.id
_entity.type
_entity.pdbx_description
1 polymer ?
#
loop_
_entity_poly.entity_id
_entity_poly.type
_entity_poly.pdbx_seq_one_letter_code
_entity_poly.pdbx_strand_id
1 'polypeptide(L)'
;MEINEKNNMVFGVHPVQELIRSGKEIEKVFIQSGSRPRELAEIARDCRARQVPVQYVPAEKMNRLTRKNHQGVVAFVCPIEYQPLDKVIPLIYEEGRDPFVLMLDRVTDVRNFGAIARTAYAAGVDAIVIPTVGSALINGDAMKTSAGALSHISVCRVANLKDAIDLLQASG
;
A
#
# COMPACT_ATOMS: atom_id res chain seq x y z
N MET A 1 -15.20 -1.41 -14.87
CA MET A 1 -13.82 -1.69 -14.39
C MET A 1 -13.78 -3.11 -13.84
N GLU A 2 -13.20 -4.05 -14.58
CA GLU A 2 -13.03 -5.42 -14.08
C GLU A 2 -11.83 -5.44 -13.11
N ILE A 3 -12.13 -5.47 -11.82
CA ILE A 3 -11.13 -5.80 -10.79
C ILE A 3 -11.07 -7.32 -10.76
N ASN A 4 -9.91 -7.90 -11.00
CA ASN A 4 -9.71 -9.31 -10.77
C ASN A 4 -9.72 -9.55 -9.25
N GLU A 5 -10.88 -9.88 -8.69
CA GLU A 5 -11.14 -10.02 -7.25
C GLU A 5 -10.19 -10.99 -6.54
N LYS A 6 -9.63 -11.98 -7.24
CA LYS A 6 -8.66 -12.91 -6.65
C LYS A 6 -7.34 -12.26 -6.24
N ASN A 7 -6.93 -11.15 -6.89
CA ASN A 7 -5.61 -10.54 -6.65
C ASN A 7 -5.66 -9.02 -6.46
N ASN A 8 -6.84 -8.40 -6.35
CA ASN A 8 -7.02 -6.94 -6.31
C ASN A 8 -6.25 -6.21 -7.42
N MET A 9 -6.23 -6.77 -8.63
CA MET A 9 -5.38 -6.32 -9.73
C MET A 9 -6.22 -5.71 -10.85
N VAL A 10 -5.79 -4.53 -11.30
CA VAL A 10 -6.34 -3.81 -12.46
C VAL A 10 -5.23 -3.68 -13.51
N PHE A 11 -5.51 -3.93 -14.78
CA PHE A 11 -4.53 -3.86 -15.85
C PHE A 11 -5.10 -3.21 -17.12
N GLY A 12 -4.20 -2.66 -17.93
CA GLY A 12 -4.52 -1.85 -19.11
C GLY A 12 -4.58 -0.36 -18.82
N VAL A 13 -4.30 0.45 -19.83
CA VAL A 13 -4.11 1.90 -19.68
C VAL A 13 -5.37 2.57 -19.14
N HIS A 14 -6.51 2.41 -19.82
CA HIS A 14 -7.76 3.07 -19.42
C HIS A 14 -8.27 2.63 -18.03
N PRO A 15 -8.33 1.33 -17.69
CA PRO A 15 -8.75 0.89 -16.37
C PRO A 15 -7.85 1.43 -15.24
N VAL A 16 -6.53 1.50 -15.46
CA VAL A 16 -5.60 2.03 -14.45
C VAL A 16 -5.75 3.56 -14.31
N GLN A 17 -5.95 4.30 -15.39
CA GLN A 17 -6.27 5.72 -15.32
C GLN A 17 -7.58 5.99 -14.56
N GLU A 18 -8.61 5.18 -14.82
CA GLU A 18 -9.88 5.26 -14.11
C GLU A 18 -9.70 4.94 -12.61
N LEU A 19 -8.92 3.91 -12.28
CA LEU A 19 -8.59 3.58 -10.90
C LEU A 19 -7.91 4.75 -10.19
N ILE A 20 -6.92 5.40 -10.82
CA ILE A 20 -6.25 6.58 -10.27
C ILE A 20 -7.27 7.70 -10.04
N ARG A 21 -8.18 7.97 -10.97
CA ARG A 21 -9.18 9.03 -10.85
C ARG A 21 -10.24 8.74 -9.78
N SER A 22 -10.56 7.47 -9.56
CA SER A 22 -11.59 7.04 -8.59
C SER A 22 -11.24 7.34 -7.13
N GLY A 23 -10.01 7.72 -6.82
CA GLY A 23 -9.56 7.97 -5.45
C GLY A 23 -9.29 6.74 -4.62
N LYS A 24 -9.48 5.53 -5.15
CA LYS A 24 -9.19 4.28 -4.43
C LYS A 24 -7.71 4.17 -4.08
N GLU A 25 -7.43 3.54 -2.95
CA GLU A 25 -6.07 3.27 -2.52
C GLU A 25 -5.38 2.28 -3.47
N ILE A 26 -4.21 2.70 -3.96
CA ILE A 26 -3.37 1.90 -4.86
C ILE A 26 -2.12 1.49 -4.11
N GLU A 27 -1.93 0.20 -4.01
CA GLU A 27 -0.79 -0.37 -3.31
C GLU A 27 0.51 -0.18 -4.10
N LYS A 28 0.47 -0.48 -5.40
CA LYS A 28 1.61 -0.37 -6.30
C LYS A 28 1.17 -0.40 -7.75
N VAL A 29 1.94 0.27 -8.62
CA VAL A 29 1.79 0.20 -10.06
C VAL A 29 3.06 -0.35 -10.70
N PHE A 30 2.91 -1.37 -11.54
CA PHE A 30 3.97 -1.85 -12.42
C PHE A 30 3.81 -1.26 -13.81
N ILE A 31 4.91 -0.73 -14.35
CA ILE A 31 5.00 -0.21 -15.72
C ILE A 31 6.09 -0.98 -16.46
N GLN A 32 5.81 -1.40 -17.67
CA GLN A 32 6.77 -2.14 -18.50
C GLN A 32 7.96 -1.25 -18.87
N SER A 33 9.17 -1.73 -18.57
CA SER A 33 10.42 -1.08 -18.96
C SER A 33 10.59 -1.06 -20.48
N GLY A 34 11.16 0.04 -21.01
CA GLY A 34 11.42 0.18 -22.45
C GLY A 34 10.20 0.56 -23.29
N SER A 35 9.01 0.52 -22.73
CA SER A 35 7.78 1.02 -23.38
C SER A 35 7.71 2.55 -23.21
N ARG A 36 7.43 3.28 -24.30
CA ARG A 36 7.35 4.75 -24.30
C ARG A 36 6.01 5.36 -24.75
N PRO A 37 4.84 4.70 -24.59
CA PRO A 37 3.58 5.37 -24.85
C PRO A 37 3.41 6.56 -23.90
N ARG A 38 2.85 7.65 -24.42
CA ARG A 38 2.58 8.88 -23.67
C ARG A 38 1.69 8.61 -22.45
N GLU A 39 0.72 7.72 -22.61
CA GLU A 39 -0.22 7.34 -21.56
C GLU A 39 0.45 6.70 -20.33
N LEU A 40 1.49 5.90 -20.54
CA LEU A 40 2.24 5.29 -19.41
C LEU A 40 3.05 6.34 -18.64
N ALA A 41 3.56 7.35 -19.34
CA ALA A 41 4.25 8.47 -18.70
C ALA A 41 3.28 9.35 -17.88
N GLU A 42 2.06 9.55 -18.37
CA GLU A 42 0.99 10.25 -17.65
C GLU A 42 0.59 9.47 -16.39
N ILE A 43 0.36 8.16 -16.49
CA ILE A 43 0.09 7.28 -15.33
C ILE A 43 1.20 7.39 -14.29
N ALA A 44 2.48 7.32 -14.72
CA ALA A 44 3.61 7.41 -13.79
C ALA A 44 3.66 8.77 -13.07
N ARG A 45 3.33 9.85 -13.77
CA ARG A 45 3.25 11.21 -13.19
C ARG A 45 2.12 11.30 -12.17
N ASP A 46 0.93 10.82 -12.51
CA ASP A 46 -0.24 10.87 -11.64
C ASP A 46 -0.06 10.02 -10.39
N CYS A 47 0.56 8.84 -10.54
CA CYS A 47 0.97 8.00 -9.40
C CYS A 47 1.96 8.73 -8.47
N ARG A 48 2.96 9.43 -9.05
CA ARG A 48 3.94 10.19 -8.27
C ARG A 48 3.29 11.32 -7.49
N ALA A 49 2.36 12.05 -8.10
CA ALA A 49 1.62 13.12 -7.43
C ALA A 49 0.80 12.61 -6.23
N ARG A 50 0.36 11.35 -6.27
CA ARG A 50 -0.39 10.67 -5.21
C ARG A 50 0.48 9.81 -4.29
N GLN A 51 1.79 9.88 -4.42
CA GLN A 51 2.75 9.06 -3.65
C GLN A 51 2.54 7.54 -3.80
N VAL A 52 1.91 7.11 -4.91
CA VAL A 52 1.75 5.69 -5.23
C VAL A 52 3.07 5.12 -5.75
N PRO A 53 3.59 4.02 -5.18
CA PRO A 53 4.82 3.39 -5.63
C PRO A 53 4.70 2.91 -7.07
N VAL A 54 5.63 3.34 -7.94
CA VAL A 54 5.75 2.86 -9.32
C VAL A 54 7.03 2.06 -9.47
N GLN A 55 6.92 0.86 -10.02
CA GLN A 55 8.08 0.02 -10.33
C GLN A 55 8.11 -0.31 -11.82
N TYR A 56 9.23 0.01 -12.47
CA TYR A 56 9.48 -0.39 -13.85
C TYR A 56 10.00 -1.82 -13.89
N VAL A 57 9.38 -2.66 -14.71
CA VAL A 57 9.67 -4.10 -14.77
C VAL A 57 9.74 -4.61 -16.21
N PRO A 58 10.53 -5.67 -16.51
CA PRO A 58 10.56 -6.28 -17.82
C PRO A 58 9.20 -6.88 -18.23
N ALA A 59 8.99 -7.03 -19.54
CA ALA A 59 7.76 -7.60 -20.11
C ALA A 59 7.43 -9.00 -19.56
N GLU A 60 8.47 -9.82 -19.33
CA GLU A 60 8.31 -11.19 -18.78
C GLU A 60 7.67 -11.16 -17.39
N LYS A 61 8.03 -10.18 -16.54
CA LYS A 61 7.42 -10.03 -15.23
C LYS A 61 5.95 -9.62 -15.34
N MET A 62 5.62 -8.72 -16.29
CA MET A 62 4.23 -8.32 -16.57
C MET A 62 3.39 -9.53 -17.02
N ASN A 63 3.92 -10.34 -17.95
CA ASN A 63 3.26 -11.53 -18.47
C ASN A 63 3.07 -12.64 -17.41
N ARG A 64 3.91 -12.68 -16.37
CA ARG A 64 3.70 -13.57 -15.20
C ARG A 64 2.56 -13.11 -14.29
N LEU A 65 2.31 -11.81 -14.21
CA LEU A 65 1.21 -11.24 -13.42
C LEU A 65 -0.13 -11.49 -14.09
N THR A 66 -0.20 -11.28 -15.41
CA THR A 66 -1.40 -11.53 -16.19
C THR A 66 -1.06 -11.87 -17.63
N ARG A 67 -1.77 -12.87 -18.19
CA ARG A 67 -1.70 -13.22 -19.63
C ARG A 67 -2.68 -12.41 -20.48
N LYS A 68 -3.53 -11.59 -19.86
CA LYS A 68 -4.47 -10.70 -20.55
C LYS A 68 -3.72 -9.48 -21.08
N ASN A 69 -4.34 -8.74 -22.00
CA ASN A 69 -3.74 -7.54 -22.61
C ASN A 69 -3.58 -6.42 -21.58
N HIS A 70 -2.42 -6.35 -20.94
CA HIS A 70 -2.10 -5.36 -19.92
C HIS A 70 -1.59 -4.02 -20.46
N GLN A 71 -1.32 -3.91 -21.75
CA GLN A 71 -0.87 -2.67 -22.41
C GLN A 71 0.34 -1.99 -21.69
N GLY A 72 1.19 -2.77 -21.05
CA GLY A 72 2.37 -2.29 -20.33
C GLY A 72 2.11 -1.71 -18.92
N VAL A 73 0.90 -1.84 -18.37
CA VAL A 73 0.60 -1.37 -17.00
C VAL A 73 -0.30 -2.33 -16.23
N VAL A 74 0.06 -2.52 -14.95
CA VAL A 74 -0.71 -3.29 -13.96
C VAL A 74 -0.68 -2.54 -12.63
N ALA A 75 -1.84 -2.32 -12.03
CA ALA A 75 -2.00 -1.73 -10.71
C ALA A 75 -2.57 -2.74 -9.71
N PHE A 76 -2.12 -2.67 -8.47
CA PHE A 76 -2.67 -3.42 -7.35
C PHE A 76 -3.45 -2.48 -6.46
N VAL A 77 -4.73 -2.77 -6.23
CA VAL A 77 -5.61 -2.04 -5.33
C VAL A 77 -5.33 -2.48 -3.91
N CYS A 78 -5.15 -1.54 -2.98
CA CYS A 78 -5.03 -1.85 -1.56
C CYS A 78 -6.40 -2.22 -1.01
N PRO A 79 -6.54 -3.31 -0.24
CA PRO A 79 -7.81 -3.69 0.39
C PRO A 79 -8.12 -2.88 1.64
N ILE A 80 -7.18 -2.08 2.14
CA ILE A 80 -7.34 -1.18 3.27
C ILE A 80 -7.06 0.26 2.86
N GLU A 81 -7.49 1.20 3.67
CA GLU A 81 -7.18 2.62 3.54
C GLU A 81 -6.00 2.97 4.46
N TYR A 82 -4.92 3.55 3.88
CA TYR A 82 -3.80 4.01 4.69
C TYR A 82 -4.15 5.29 5.43
N GLN A 83 -3.79 5.34 6.70
CA GLN A 83 -4.04 6.51 7.54
C GLN A 83 -2.78 7.39 7.64
N PRO A 84 -2.90 8.72 7.60
CA PRO A 84 -1.78 9.62 7.87
C PRO A 84 -1.37 9.54 9.34
N LEU A 85 -0.07 9.29 9.60
CA LEU A 85 0.45 9.13 10.97
C LEU A 85 0.24 10.39 11.82
N ASP A 86 0.42 11.56 11.22
CA ASP A 86 0.21 12.86 11.83
C ASP A 86 -1.24 13.16 12.24
N LYS A 87 -2.19 12.38 11.74
CA LYS A 87 -3.60 12.44 12.15
C LYS A 87 -3.97 11.38 13.17
N VAL A 88 -3.38 10.18 13.05
CA VAL A 88 -3.68 9.05 13.95
C VAL A 88 -3.20 9.34 15.38
N ILE A 89 -1.99 9.86 15.54
CA ILE A 89 -1.39 10.09 16.87
C ILE A 89 -2.19 11.10 17.70
N PRO A 90 -2.56 12.29 17.19
CA PRO A 90 -3.39 13.23 17.96
C PRO A 90 -4.74 12.65 18.40
N LEU A 91 -5.41 11.87 17.54
CA LEU A 91 -6.70 11.26 17.87
C LEU A 91 -6.60 10.31 19.06
N ILE A 92 -5.49 9.54 19.20
CA ILE A 92 -5.30 8.64 20.33
C ILE A 92 -5.10 9.44 21.62
N TYR A 93 -4.35 10.54 21.57
CA TYR A 93 -4.21 11.44 22.73
C TYR A 93 -5.54 12.12 23.11
N GLU A 94 -6.36 12.49 22.14
CA GLU A 94 -7.70 13.05 22.39
C GLU A 94 -8.62 12.05 23.10
N GLU A 95 -8.42 10.75 22.88
CA GLU A 95 -9.08 9.67 23.62
C GLU A 95 -8.54 9.47 25.06
N GLY A 96 -7.53 10.23 25.47
CA GLY A 96 -6.89 10.14 26.79
C GLY A 96 -5.99 8.94 26.96
N ARG A 97 -5.44 8.41 25.86
CA ARG A 97 -4.53 7.24 25.84
C ARG A 97 -3.15 7.61 25.29
N ASP A 98 -2.15 6.90 25.72
CA ASP A 98 -0.82 6.97 25.13
C ASP A 98 -0.76 6.08 23.88
N PRO A 99 -0.24 6.57 22.72
CA PRO A 99 -0.18 5.81 21.50
C PRO A 99 0.76 4.60 21.61
N PHE A 100 0.26 3.41 21.30
CA PHE A 100 1.07 2.22 21.16
C PHE A 100 1.28 1.93 19.66
N VAL A 101 2.47 2.28 19.14
CA VAL A 101 2.79 2.23 17.72
C VAL A 101 3.82 1.15 17.44
N LEU A 102 3.53 0.29 16.44
CA LEU A 102 4.46 -0.71 15.94
C LEU A 102 5.03 -0.27 14.60
N MET A 103 6.35 -0.10 14.55
CA MET A 103 7.05 0.26 13.30
C MET A 103 7.73 -0.96 12.70
N LEU A 104 7.51 -1.22 11.42
CA LEU A 104 8.05 -2.38 10.70
C LEU A 104 9.01 -1.92 9.61
N ASP A 105 10.29 -2.25 9.74
CA ASP A 105 11.31 -2.03 8.72
C ASP A 105 11.57 -3.33 7.94
N ARG A 106 11.48 -3.24 6.61
CA ARG A 106 11.80 -4.34 5.66
C ARG A 106 11.08 -5.66 5.88
N VAL A 107 9.89 -5.63 6.45
CA VAL A 107 8.99 -6.79 6.48
C VAL A 107 8.33 -6.91 5.11
N THR A 108 8.88 -7.76 4.24
CA THR A 108 8.46 -7.89 2.83
C THR A 108 7.58 -9.10 2.55
N ASP A 109 7.54 -10.08 3.46
CA ASP A 109 6.67 -11.25 3.33
C ASP A 109 5.24 -10.90 3.75
N VAL A 110 4.29 -11.17 2.83
CA VAL A 110 2.87 -10.82 2.98
C VAL A 110 2.22 -11.57 4.16
N ARG A 111 2.57 -12.84 4.34
CA ARG A 111 1.99 -13.68 5.39
C ARG A 111 2.55 -13.30 6.76
N ASN A 112 3.85 -13.03 6.83
CA ASN A 112 4.47 -12.51 8.06
C ASN A 112 3.86 -11.17 8.46
N PHE A 113 3.68 -10.25 7.52
CA PHE A 113 3.00 -8.99 7.78
C PHE A 113 1.58 -9.21 8.35
N GLY A 114 0.78 -10.06 7.72
CA GLY A 114 -0.56 -10.39 8.21
C GLY A 114 -0.55 -11.01 9.61
N ALA A 115 0.39 -11.92 9.90
CA ALA A 115 0.54 -12.53 11.21
C ALA A 115 0.96 -11.50 12.30
N ILE A 116 1.87 -10.60 11.96
CA ILE A 116 2.28 -9.48 12.83
C ILE A 116 1.08 -8.57 13.11
N ALA A 117 0.33 -8.17 12.08
CA ALA A 117 -0.85 -7.33 12.23
C ALA A 117 -1.91 -7.97 13.15
N ARG A 118 -2.14 -9.28 13.04
CA ARG A 118 -3.03 -10.02 13.95
C ARG A 118 -2.57 -9.95 15.39
N THR A 119 -1.27 -10.18 15.63
CA THR A 119 -0.70 -10.15 16.99
C THR A 119 -0.70 -8.73 17.53
N ALA A 120 -0.34 -7.74 16.71
CA ALA A 120 -0.36 -6.33 17.08
C ALA A 120 -1.76 -5.87 17.51
N TYR A 121 -2.79 -6.20 16.73
CA TYR A 121 -4.17 -5.90 17.08
C TYR A 121 -4.60 -6.55 18.39
N ALA A 122 -4.27 -7.82 18.59
CA ALA A 122 -4.58 -8.54 19.84
C ALA A 122 -3.83 -7.99 21.05
N ALA A 123 -2.64 -7.40 20.85
CA ALA A 123 -1.84 -6.76 21.89
C ALA A 123 -2.26 -5.30 22.18
N GLY A 124 -3.26 -4.77 21.46
CA GLY A 124 -3.72 -3.40 21.66
C GLY A 124 -2.85 -2.33 20.97
N VAL A 125 -2.08 -2.71 19.94
CA VAL A 125 -1.36 -1.74 19.10
C VAL A 125 -2.37 -0.86 18.35
N ASP A 126 -2.22 0.45 18.44
CA ASP A 126 -3.12 1.42 17.81
C ASP A 126 -2.81 1.61 16.31
N ALA A 127 -1.53 1.62 15.96
CA ALA A 127 -1.09 1.82 14.59
C ALA A 127 0.14 0.99 14.22
N ILE A 128 0.15 0.49 12.98
CA ILE A 128 1.32 -0.12 12.34
C ILE A 128 1.88 0.88 11.33
N VAL A 129 3.16 1.23 11.45
CA VAL A 129 3.86 2.13 10.52
C VAL A 129 4.77 1.32 9.62
N ILE A 130 4.63 1.51 8.30
CA ILE A 130 5.42 0.83 7.27
C ILE A 130 6.02 1.84 6.27
N PRO A 131 7.19 1.54 5.68
CA PRO A 131 7.73 2.40 4.63
C PRO A 131 6.99 2.17 3.30
N THR A 132 6.94 3.19 2.46
CA THR A 132 6.39 3.13 1.09
C THR A 132 7.14 2.14 0.21
N VAL A 133 8.46 1.98 0.46
CA VAL A 133 9.34 1.08 -0.29
C VAL A 133 9.97 0.08 0.67
N GLY A 134 10.00 -1.20 0.29
CA GLY A 134 10.59 -2.27 1.11
C GLY A 134 9.63 -2.87 2.14
N SER A 135 8.34 -2.63 2.02
CA SER A 135 7.28 -3.29 2.81
C SER A 135 6.55 -4.37 2.01
N ALA A 136 5.84 -5.25 2.70
CA ALA A 136 4.96 -6.23 2.10
C ALA A 136 3.80 -5.53 1.37
N LEU A 137 3.33 -6.15 0.27
CA LEU A 137 2.08 -5.75 -0.37
C LEU A 137 0.89 -6.15 0.51
N ILE A 138 0.03 -5.20 0.84
CA ILE A 138 -1.22 -5.52 1.52
C ILE A 138 -2.24 -5.97 0.46
N ASN A 139 -2.48 -7.25 0.44
CA ASN A 139 -3.37 -7.92 -0.52
C ASN A 139 -4.32 -8.89 0.20
N GLY A 140 -5.09 -9.67 -0.55
CA GLY A 140 -6.01 -10.67 0.00
C GLY A 140 -5.35 -11.72 0.92
N ASP A 141 -4.08 -12.07 0.67
CA ASP A 141 -3.34 -13.02 1.53
C ASP A 141 -2.98 -12.37 2.88
N ALA A 142 -2.57 -11.09 2.90
CA ALA A 142 -2.35 -10.34 4.13
C ALA A 142 -3.66 -10.21 4.93
N MET A 143 -4.77 -9.87 4.27
CA MET A 143 -6.09 -9.78 4.90
C MET A 143 -6.50 -11.11 5.54
N LYS A 144 -6.34 -12.21 4.81
CA LYS A 144 -6.65 -13.57 5.30
C LYS A 144 -5.77 -13.95 6.49
N THR A 145 -4.46 -13.73 6.40
CA THR A 145 -3.49 -14.11 7.44
C THR A 145 -3.63 -13.27 8.71
N SER A 146 -4.07 -12.01 8.55
CA SER A 146 -4.37 -11.14 9.69
C SER A 146 -5.66 -11.53 10.43
N ALA A 147 -6.44 -12.49 9.91
CA ALA A 147 -7.74 -12.90 10.46
C ALA A 147 -8.68 -11.70 10.72
N GLY A 148 -8.67 -10.71 9.81
CA GLY A 148 -9.49 -9.50 9.88
C GLY A 148 -8.87 -8.33 10.65
N ALA A 149 -7.76 -8.51 11.35
CA ALA A 149 -7.13 -7.44 12.13
C ALA A 149 -6.79 -6.19 11.28
N LEU A 150 -6.37 -6.37 10.02
CA LEU A 150 -6.07 -5.28 9.10
C LEU A 150 -7.28 -4.41 8.72
N SER A 151 -8.50 -4.83 9.02
CA SER A 151 -9.71 -4.01 8.86
C SER A 151 -10.00 -3.12 10.06
N HIS A 152 -9.26 -3.27 11.15
CA HIS A 152 -9.52 -2.59 12.42
C HIS A 152 -8.32 -1.80 12.94
N ILE A 153 -7.10 -2.24 12.68
CA ILE A 153 -5.88 -1.55 13.09
C ILE A 153 -5.49 -0.50 12.05
N SER A 154 -5.10 0.69 12.49
CA SER A 154 -4.61 1.74 11.60
C SER A 154 -3.28 1.31 10.97
N VAL A 155 -3.16 1.40 9.64
CA VAL A 155 -1.88 1.20 8.95
C VAL A 155 -1.45 2.52 8.34
N CYS A 156 -0.30 3.02 8.78
CA CYS A 156 0.29 4.27 8.32
C CYS A 156 1.46 3.98 7.37
N ARG A 157 1.37 4.50 6.13
CA ARG A 157 2.44 4.34 5.15
C ARG A 157 3.22 5.65 5.04
N VAL A 158 4.52 5.59 5.33
CA VAL A 158 5.41 6.76 5.38
C VAL A 158 6.53 6.65 4.33
N ALA A 159 7.00 7.78 3.84
CA ALA A 159 8.10 7.80 2.88
C ALA A 159 9.42 7.32 3.51
N ASN A 160 9.63 7.69 4.78
CA ASN A 160 10.86 7.41 5.54
C ASN A 160 10.51 7.12 7.01
N LEU A 161 11.02 6.01 7.54
CA LEU A 161 10.79 5.63 8.94
C LEU A 161 11.48 6.58 9.93
N LYS A 162 12.61 7.18 9.55
CA LYS A 162 13.30 8.15 10.42
C LYS A 162 12.42 9.38 10.66
N ASP A 163 11.81 9.93 9.60
CA ASP A 163 10.92 11.09 9.72
C ASP A 163 9.69 10.75 10.59
N ALA A 164 9.22 9.49 10.51
CA ALA A 164 8.15 9.02 11.38
C ALA A 164 8.59 8.91 12.85
N ILE A 165 9.83 8.50 13.13
CA ILE A 165 10.39 8.50 14.49
C ILE A 165 10.48 9.92 15.02
N ASP A 166 11.02 10.86 14.21
CA ASP A 166 11.16 12.26 14.60
C ASP A 166 9.75 12.87 14.90
N LEU A 167 8.74 12.53 14.11
CA LEU A 167 7.36 12.95 14.35
C LEU A 167 6.82 12.39 15.67
N LEU A 168 7.00 11.08 15.92
CA LEU A 168 6.52 10.44 17.15
C LEU A 168 7.19 11.05 18.39
N GLN A 169 8.52 11.28 18.35
CA GLN A 169 9.25 11.93 19.44
C GLN A 169 8.80 13.37 19.69
N ALA A 170 8.41 14.09 18.63
CA ALA A 170 7.88 15.45 18.76
C ALA A 170 6.45 15.50 19.30
N SER A 171 5.73 14.38 19.23
CA SER A 171 4.32 14.29 19.65
C SER A 171 4.15 13.89 21.12
N GLY A 172 5.21 13.48 21.79
CA GLY A 172 5.24 12.96 23.17
C GLY A 172 5.95 11.64 23.24
#